data_682b9e6aaa688c541104fdd3e0a0fb8a
#
_entry.id   682b9e6aaa688c541104fdd3e0a0fb8a
#
_cell.length_a   1.000
_cell.length_b   1.000
_cell.length_c   1.000
_cell.angle_alpha   90.00
_cell.angle_beta   90.00
_cell.angle_gamma   90.00
#
_symmetry.space_group_name_H-M   'P 1'
#
loop_
_entity.id
_entity.type
_entity.pdbx_description
1 polymer ?
#
loop_
_entity_poly.entity_id
_entity_poly.type
_entity_poly.pdbx_seq_one_letter_code
_entity_poly.pdbx_strand_id
1 'polypeptide(L)'
;MANAIKPAKFIFRKMERELARLESDQQPEAVHSFRNTSRRFETLLEQIVCVSGRNQEKLLKLLSRIRRRAGHVRDADVQLAALRSLKVPLEPRRKTQLTHSLIELREHHERKLRKLLKKRVAYEIRKRIKRAMETSRLAKGRDPLAVARQILAVVPVSPGQVNEDVLHRYRIAVKRARYAAEFAPKTPESTRFIAQLKHMQDALGNWHDWFTLTQTATQALGEINQSSLVAALHNVTRGKFRNAVNTLNAGKEHGGERSLAVAGSHKPVGKSSATSAHAQAAA
;
A
#
# COMPACT_ATOMS: atom_id res chain seq x y z
N MET A 1 -1.46 -16.22 -28.32
CA MET A 1 -2.33 -15.06 -28.06
C MET A 1 -3.63 -15.38 -27.31
N ALA A 2 -4.24 -16.53 -27.50
CA ALA A 2 -5.48 -16.92 -26.79
C ALA A 2 -5.34 -17.01 -25.26
N ASN A 3 -4.15 -17.25 -24.71
CA ASN A 3 -3.94 -17.47 -23.28
C ASN A 3 -4.04 -16.21 -22.38
N ALA A 4 -3.87 -15.01 -22.91
CA ALA A 4 -3.95 -13.77 -22.12
C ALA A 4 -5.36 -13.14 -22.12
N ILE A 5 -6.24 -13.52 -23.03
CA ILE A 5 -7.62 -13.02 -23.11
C ILE A 5 -8.49 -13.59 -21.96
N LYS A 6 -8.27 -14.85 -21.59
CA LYS A 6 -9.02 -15.50 -20.49
C LYS A 6 -8.79 -14.82 -19.13
N PRO A 7 -7.55 -14.50 -18.71
CA PRO A 7 -7.29 -13.75 -17.47
C PRO A 7 -7.93 -12.36 -17.46
N ALA A 8 -7.88 -11.63 -18.59
CA ALA A 8 -8.49 -10.30 -18.68
C ALA A 8 -10.02 -10.37 -18.45
N LYS A 9 -10.74 -11.24 -19.20
CA LYS A 9 -12.18 -11.41 -19.00
C LYS A 9 -12.56 -11.83 -17.59
N PHE A 10 -11.71 -12.66 -16.95
CA PHE A 10 -11.92 -13.06 -15.55
C PHE A 10 -11.87 -11.85 -14.62
N ILE A 11 -10.92 -10.91 -14.78
CA ILE A 11 -10.81 -9.73 -13.94
C ILE A 11 -12.00 -8.78 -14.11
N PHE A 12 -12.55 -8.62 -15.34
CA PHE A 12 -13.77 -7.84 -15.56
C PHE A 12 -14.95 -8.40 -14.74
N ARG A 13 -15.22 -9.71 -14.89
CA ARG A 13 -16.29 -10.39 -14.13
C ARG A 13 -16.05 -10.37 -12.62
N LYS A 14 -14.80 -10.52 -12.20
CA LYS A 14 -14.44 -10.44 -10.79
C LYS A 14 -14.71 -9.04 -10.24
N MET A 15 -14.38 -7.98 -10.99
CA MET A 15 -14.62 -6.60 -10.57
C MET A 15 -16.12 -6.32 -10.34
N GLU A 16 -16.99 -6.83 -11.21
CA GLU A 16 -18.44 -6.71 -11.03
C GLU A 16 -18.95 -7.43 -9.78
N ARG A 17 -18.45 -8.64 -9.52
CA ARG A 17 -18.80 -9.41 -8.31
C ARG A 17 -18.33 -8.73 -7.03
N GLU A 18 -17.10 -8.24 -7.02
CA GLU A 18 -16.56 -7.56 -5.83
C GLU A 18 -17.24 -6.22 -5.57
N LEU A 19 -17.68 -5.51 -6.63
CA LEU A 19 -18.49 -4.31 -6.47
C LEU A 19 -19.86 -4.66 -5.86
N ALA A 20 -20.53 -5.71 -6.35
CA ALA A 20 -21.82 -6.16 -5.80
C ALA A 20 -21.68 -6.61 -4.34
N ARG A 21 -20.62 -7.34 -4.00
CA ARG A 21 -20.31 -7.75 -2.63
C ARG A 21 -20.10 -6.55 -1.72
N LEU A 22 -19.33 -5.54 -2.18
CA LEU A 22 -19.09 -4.32 -1.40
C LEU A 22 -20.35 -3.48 -1.19
N GLU A 23 -21.32 -3.53 -2.12
CA GLU A 23 -22.61 -2.84 -1.95
C GLU A 23 -23.47 -3.48 -0.85
N SER A 24 -23.46 -4.81 -0.75
CA SER A 24 -24.24 -5.53 0.25
C SER A 24 -23.56 -5.58 1.61
N ASP A 25 -22.20 -5.63 1.62
CA ASP A 25 -21.42 -5.85 2.84
C ASP A 25 -20.10 -5.08 2.79
N GLN A 26 -19.83 -4.30 3.83
CA GLN A 26 -18.56 -3.57 4.02
C GLN A 26 -17.67 -4.22 5.09
N GLN A 27 -17.83 -5.53 5.34
CA GLN A 27 -16.93 -6.29 6.23
C GLN A 27 -15.48 -6.27 5.70
N PRO A 28 -14.49 -6.47 6.57
CA PRO A 28 -13.06 -6.35 6.24
C PRO A 28 -12.63 -7.14 5.00
N GLU A 29 -13.17 -8.34 4.80
CA GLU A 29 -12.86 -9.22 3.67
C GLU A 29 -13.43 -8.68 2.36
N ALA A 30 -14.66 -8.14 2.37
CA ALA A 30 -15.29 -7.54 1.18
C ALA A 30 -14.54 -6.28 0.76
N VAL A 31 -14.22 -5.40 1.71
CA VAL A 31 -13.41 -4.19 1.48
C VAL A 31 -12.03 -4.54 0.93
N HIS A 32 -11.36 -5.52 1.53
CA HIS A 32 -10.03 -5.97 1.10
C HIS A 32 -10.06 -6.54 -0.32
N SER A 33 -11.00 -7.45 -0.61
CA SER A 33 -11.13 -8.10 -1.91
C SER A 33 -11.45 -7.10 -3.02
N PHE A 34 -12.39 -6.18 -2.79
CA PHE A 34 -12.71 -5.10 -3.70
C PHE A 34 -11.48 -4.23 -4.01
N ARG A 35 -10.73 -3.80 -3.00
CA ARG A 35 -9.53 -2.95 -3.18
C ARG A 35 -8.46 -3.64 -4.04
N ASN A 36 -8.19 -4.92 -3.75
CA ASN A 36 -7.20 -5.70 -4.50
C ASN A 36 -7.65 -5.91 -5.95
N THR A 37 -8.91 -6.28 -6.16
CA THR A 37 -9.47 -6.48 -7.50
C THR A 37 -9.52 -5.17 -8.28
N SER A 38 -9.92 -4.06 -7.65
CA SER A 38 -9.93 -2.73 -8.28
C SER A 38 -8.54 -2.29 -8.74
N ARG A 39 -7.47 -2.55 -7.96
CA ARG A 39 -6.10 -2.23 -8.38
C ARG A 39 -5.60 -3.11 -9.53
N ARG A 40 -5.90 -4.42 -9.51
CA ARG A 40 -5.60 -5.31 -10.65
C ARG A 40 -6.35 -4.88 -11.90
N PHE A 41 -7.61 -4.48 -11.75
CA PHE A 41 -8.44 -4.01 -12.85
C PHE A 41 -7.91 -2.68 -13.44
N GLU A 42 -7.47 -1.74 -12.58
CA GLU A 42 -6.81 -0.50 -13.00
C GLU A 42 -5.53 -0.81 -13.79
N THR A 43 -4.66 -1.68 -13.25
CA THR A 43 -3.42 -2.10 -13.93
C THR A 43 -3.72 -2.79 -15.28
N LEU A 44 -4.76 -3.62 -15.34
CA LEU A 44 -5.21 -4.23 -16.60
C LEU A 44 -5.56 -3.16 -17.64
N LEU A 45 -6.42 -2.20 -17.28
CA LEU A 45 -6.91 -1.17 -18.19
C LEU A 45 -5.82 -0.19 -18.63
N GLU A 46 -4.91 0.19 -17.73
CA GLU A 46 -3.87 1.19 -18.02
C GLU A 46 -2.67 0.61 -18.74
N GLN A 47 -2.31 -0.65 -18.46
CA GLN A 47 -1.00 -1.20 -18.82
C GLN A 47 -1.06 -2.38 -19.80
N ILE A 48 -2.14 -3.15 -19.80
CA ILE A 48 -2.17 -4.46 -20.49
C ILE A 48 -3.11 -4.45 -21.69
N VAL A 49 -4.29 -3.84 -21.57
CA VAL A 49 -5.28 -3.79 -22.65
C VAL A 49 -5.33 -2.42 -23.30
N CYS A 50 -5.60 -2.39 -24.61
CA CYS A 50 -5.94 -1.16 -25.30
C CYS A 50 -7.45 -0.92 -25.12
N VAL A 51 -7.78 -0.06 -24.18
CA VAL A 51 -9.10 0.56 -24.07
C VAL A 51 -8.85 2.05 -24.05
N SER A 52 -9.30 2.77 -25.04
CA SER A 52 -9.13 4.22 -25.07
C SER A 52 -10.48 4.94 -25.02
N GLY A 53 -10.47 6.14 -24.49
CA GLY A 53 -11.59 7.07 -24.57
C GLY A 53 -12.29 7.36 -23.25
N ARG A 54 -13.25 8.28 -23.35
CA ARG A 54 -14.01 8.84 -22.21
C ARG A 54 -14.65 7.81 -21.29
N ASN A 55 -14.97 6.59 -21.80
CA ASN A 55 -15.56 5.54 -20.97
C ASN A 55 -14.56 5.02 -19.94
N GLN A 56 -13.32 4.72 -20.37
CA GLN A 56 -12.25 4.25 -19.47
C GLN A 56 -11.88 5.29 -18.43
N GLU A 57 -11.67 6.54 -18.84
CA GLU A 57 -11.30 7.62 -17.91
C GLU A 57 -12.36 7.80 -16.81
N LYS A 58 -13.64 7.85 -17.19
CA LYS A 58 -14.75 7.97 -16.24
C LYS A 58 -14.86 6.74 -15.34
N LEU A 59 -14.63 5.53 -15.88
CA LEU A 59 -14.63 4.29 -15.10
C LEU A 59 -13.51 4.29 -14.04
N LEU A 60 -12.27 4.60 -14.47
CA LEU A 60 -11.13 4.67 -13.58
C LEU A 60 -11.30 5.74 -12.49
N LYS A 61 -11.84 6.91 -12.85
CA LYS A 61 -12.15 7.99 -11.90
C LYS A 61 -13.17 7.54 -10.84
N LEU A 62 -14.25 6.88 -11.25
CA LEU A 62 -15.26 6.36 -10.32
C LEU A 62 -14.70 5.28 -9.41
N LEU A 63 -13.98 4.29 -9.96
CA LEU A 63 -13.35 3.23 -9.19
C LEU A 63 -12.28 3.77 -8.22
N SER A 64 -11.46 4.72 -8.65
CA SER A 64 -10.46 5.36 -7.80
C SER A 64 -11.12 6.08 -6.60
N ARG A 65 -12.25 6.74 -6.82
CA ARG A 65 -13.01 7.41 -5.75
C ARG A 65 -13.53 6.43 -4.70
N ILE A 66 -14.13 5.30 -5.14
CA ILE A 66 -14.62 4.26 -4.22
C ILE A 66 -13.43 3.59 -3.52
N ARG A 67 -12.38 3.22 -4.27
CA ARG A 67 -11.18 2.58 -3.70
C ARG A 67 -10.52 3.43 -2.63
N ARG A 68 -10.48 4.77 -2.80
CA ARG A 68 -9.94 5.69 -1.79
C ARG A 68 -10.76 5.62 -0.50
N ARG A 69 -12.10 5.64 -0.60
CA ARG A 69 -12.97 5.52 0.57
C ARG A 69 -12.88 4.14 1.23
N ALA A 70 -12.90 3.08 0.44
CA ALA A 70 -12.63 1.72 0.92
C ALA A 70 -11.21 1.58 1.52
N GLY A 71 -10.26 2.44 1.09
CA GLY A 71 -8.93 2.54 1.67
C GLY A 71 -8.95 2.91 3.13
N HIS A 72 -9.62 3.99 3.47
CA HIS A 72 -9.70 4.44 4.85
C HIS A 72 -10.37 3.42 5.79
N VAL A 73 -11.40 2.69 5.30
CA VAL A 73 -12.00 1.58 6.07
C VAL A 73 -10.96 0.47 6.31
N ARG A 74 -10.27 0.04 5.23
CA ARG A 74 -9.27 -1.03 5.32
C ARG A 74 -8.08 -0.62 6.18
N ASP A 75 -7.65 0.62 6.14
CA ASP A 75 -6.51 1.10 6.93
C ASP A 75 -6.85 1.00 8.44
N ALA A 76 -8.09 1.33 8.85
CA ALA A 76 -8.56 1.13 10.21
C ALA A 76 -8.66 -0.36 10.60
N ASP A 77 -9.16 -1.25 9.71
CA ASP A 77 -9.20 -2.70 9.94
C ASP A 77 -7.80 -3.28 10.19
N VAL A 78 -6.80 -2.85 9.39
CA VAL A 78 -5.42 -3.31 9.51
C VAL A 78 -4.79 -2.81 10.81
N GLN A 79 -5.00 -1.55 11.17
CA GLN A 79 -4.50 -0.97 12.41
C GLN A 79 -5.11 -1.67 13.64
N LEU A 80 -6.41 -1.99 13.63
CA LEU A 80 -7.06 -2.76 14.69
C LEU A 80 -6.45 -4.17 14.81
N ALA A 81 -6.21 -4.86 13.69
CA ALA A 81 -5.59 -6.17 13.68
C ALA A 81 -4.15 -6.12 14.22
N ALA A 82 -3.35 -5.14 13.80
CA ALA A 82 -1.99 -4.93 14.28
C ALA A 82 -1.96 -4.62 15.80
N LEU A 83 -2.83 -3.71 16.27
CA LEU A 83 -2.93 -3.35 17.69
C LEU A 83 -3.33 -4.56 18.56
N ARG A 84 -4.27 -5.40 18.07
CA ARG A 84 -4.66 -6.63 18.77
C ARG A 84 -3.51 -7.64 18.86
N SER A 85 -2.68 -7.74 17.84
CA SER A 85 -1.52 -8.64 17.81
C SER A 85 -0.37 -8.21 18.72
N LEU A 86 -0.38 -6.94 19.17
CA LEU A 86 0.66 -6.38 20.02
C LEU A 86 0.51 -6.93 21.44
N LYS A 87 1.46 -7.76 21.85
CA LYS A 87 1.57 -8.31 23.22
C LYS A 87 2.39 -7.36 24.07
N VAL A 88 1.77 -6.35 24.65
CA VAL A 88 2.41 -5.44 25.58
C VAL A 88 1.53 -5.34 26.83
N PRO A 89 2.00 -5.74 28.02
CA PRO A 89 1.24 -5.64 29.25
C PRO A 89 1.10 -4.19 29.74
N LEU A 90 1.84 -3.26 29.12
CA LEU A 90 1.95 -1.88 29.52
C LEU A 90 0.74 -1.05 29.02
N GLU A 91 0.15 -0.29 29.93
CA GLU A 91 -0.94 0.67 29.68
C GLU A 91 -2.22 0.07 29.03
N PRO A 92 -2.89 -0.91 29.66
CA PRO A 92 -4.10 -1.51 29.10
C PRO A 92 -5.20 -0.46 28.82
N ARG A 93 -5.32 0.58 29.65
CA ARG A 93 -6.27 1.66 29.46
C ARG A 93 -6.02 2.44 28.16
N ARG A 94 -4.75 2.78 27.84
CA ARG A 94 -4.39 3.48 26.59
C ARG A 94 -4.59 2.60 25.36
N LYS A 95 -4.29 1.30 25.46
CA LYS A 95 -4.58 0.34 24.40
C LYS A 95 -6.08 0.25 24.12
N THR A 96 -6.91 0.22 25.15
CA THR A 96 -8.37 0.23 25.05
C THR A 96 -8.85 1.55 24.42
N GLN A 97 -8.35 2.69 24.88
CA GLN A 97 -8.68 4.00 24.31
C GLN A 97 -8.37 4.07 22.81
N LEU A 98 -7.18 3.67 22.41
CA LEU A 98 -6.78 3.62 20.99
C LEU A 98 -7.66 2.66 20.18
N THR A 99 -8.04 1.52 20.75
CA THR A 99 -8.93 0.56 20.11
C THR A 99 -10.30 1.18 19.84
N HIS A 100 -10.88 1.89 20.80
CA HIS A 100 -12.16 2.58 20.66
C HIS A 100 -12.07 3.67 19.57
N SER A 101 -11.04 4.51 19.61
CA SER A 101 -10.83 5.55 18.58
C SER A 101 -10.72 4.95 17.16
N LEU A 102 -10.04 3.82 17.01
CA LEU A 102 -9.92 3.13 15.72
C LEU A 102 -11.26 2.52 15.26
N ILE A 103 -12.09 2.01 16.18
CA ILE A 103 -13.43 1.50 15.86
C ILE A 103 -14.32 2.65 15.38
N GLU A 104 -14.36 3.75 16.09
CA GLU A 104 -15.12 4.95 15.71
C GLU A 104 -14.67 5.50 14.35
N LEU A 105 -13.36 5.55 14.12
CA LEU A 105 -12.77 5.97 12.85
C LEU A 105 -13.21 5.04 11.71
N ARG A 106 -13.18 3.73 11.92
CA ARG A 106 -13.64 2.72 10.96
C ARG A 106 -15.10 2.94 10.60
N GLU A 107 -15.99 3.07 11.61
CA GLU A 107 -17.41 3.29 11.40
C GLU A 107 -17.70 4.60 10.65
N HIS A 108 -16.97 5.67 10.99
CA HIS A 108 -17.07 6.94 10.29
C HIS A 108 -16.72 6.79 8.80
N HIS A 109 -15.63 6.08 8.48
CA HIS A 109 -15.23 5.83 7.11
C HIS A 109 -16.18 4.88 6.37
N GLU A 110 -16.72 3.88 7.05
CA GLU A 110 -17.74 2.98 6.51
C GLU A 110 -19.00 3.75 6.13
N ARG A 111 -19.52 4.61 7.00
CA ARG A 111 -20.68 5.48 6.69
C ARG A 111 -20.43 6.33 5.44
N LYS A 112 -19.20 6.89 5.27
CA LYS A 112 -18.82 7.66 4.07
C LYS A 112 -18.73 6.77 2.82
N LEU A 113 -18.23 5.55 2.94
CA LEU A 113 -18.17 4.59 1.85
C LEU A 113 -19.59 4.19 1.41
N ARG A 114 -20.48 3.87 2.34
CA ARG A 114 -21.88 3.51 2.09
C ARG A 114 -22.65 4.64 1.40
N LYS A 115 -22.43 5.89 1.83
CA LYS A 115 -23.04 7.08 1.17
C LYS A 115 -22.56 7.25 -0.27
N LEU A 116 -21.34 6.82 -0.61
CA LEU A 116 -20.80 6.89 -1.97
C LEU A 116 -21.32 5.76 -2.86
N LEU A 117 -21.53 4.56 -2.29
CA LEU A 117 -22.00 3.35 -2.99
C LEU A 117 -23.51 3.34 -3.25
N LYS A 118 -24.10 4.49 -3.59
CA LYS A 118 -25.52 4.55 -3.98
C LYS A 118 -25.78 3.72 -5.24
N LYS A 119 -26.95 3.10 -5.34
CA LYS A 119 -27.38 2.25 -6.48
C LYS A 119 -27.06 2.86 -7.85
N ARG A 120 -27.24 4.18 -8.01
CA ARG A 120 -26.95 4.89 -9.25
C ARG A 120 -25.45 4.84 -9.62
N VAL A 121 -24.54 5.01 -8.64
CA VAL A 121 -23.09 4.98 -8.86
C VAL A 121 -22.64 3.58 -9.25
N ALA A 122 -23.11 2.57 -8.54
CA ALA A 122 -22.77 1.18 -8.83
C ALA A 122 -23.32 0.72 -10.20
N TYR A 123 -24.53 1.10 -10.55
CA TYR A 123 -25.11 0.86 -11.88
C TYR A 123 -24.24 1.48 -12.98
N GLU A 124 -23.83 2.75 -12.81
CA GLU A 124 -23.00 3.44 -13.79
C GLU A 124 -21.63 2.75 -13.96
N ILE A 125 -21.04 2.27 -12.87
CA ILE A 125 -19.78 1.51 -12.93
C ILE A 125 -19.97 0.19 -13.69
N ARG A 126 -21.02 -0.60 -13.38
CA ARG A 126 -21.31 -1.86 -14.10
C ARG A 126 -21.49 -1.64 -15.59
N LYS A 127 -22.29 -0.62 -15.96
CA LYS A 127 -22.50 -0.24 -17.36
C LYS A 127 -21.16 0.08 -18.07
N ARG A 128 -20.25 0.78 -17.39
CA ARG A 128 -18.93 1.11 -17.93
C ARG A 128 -17.99 -0.09 -18.00
N ILE A 129 -18.02 -0.97 -17.00
CA ILE A 129 -17.26 -2.23 -17.01
C ILE A 129 -17.68 -3.08 -18.21
N LYS A 130 -18.99 -3.26 -18.44
CA LYS A 130 -19.52 -4.00 -19.58
C LYS A 130 -19.03 -3.43 -20.91
N ARG A 131 -19.13 -2.11 -21.10
CA ARG A 131 -18.62 -1.44 -22.31
C ARG A 131 -17.10 -1.60 -22.47
N ALA A 132 -16.34 -1.44 -21.38
CA ALA A 132 -14.90 -1.63 -21.42
C ALA A 132 -14.52 -3.08 -21.78
N MET A 133 -15.28 -4.07 -21.29
CA MET A 133 -15.07 -5.47 -21.64
C MET A 133 -15.35 -5.76 -23.12
N GLU A 134 -16.39 -5.17 -23.69
CA GLU A 134 -16.77 -5.33 -25.11
C GLU A 134 -15.74 -4.69 -26.04
N THR A 135 -15.18 -3.55 -25.65
CA THR A 135 -14.21 -2.79 -26.46
C THR A 135 -12.75 -3.14 -26.17
N SER A 136 -12.47 -3.92 -25.13
CA SER A 136 -11.10 -4.25 -24.75
C SER A 136 -10.44 -5.21 -25.74
N ARG A 137 -9.26 -4.84 -26.18
CA ARG A 137 -8.36 -5.69 -26.97
C ARG A 137 -7.01 -5.74 -26.26
N LEU A 138 -6.34 -6.89 -26.31
CA LEU A 138 -4.96 -6.96 -25.84
C LEU A 138 -4.10 -6.04 -26.70
N ALA A 139 -3.27 -5.24 -26.07
CA ALA A 139 -2.27 -4.44 -26.77
C ALA A 139 -1.29 -5.39 -27.46
N LYS A 140 -1.24 -5.35 -28.80
CA LYS A 140 -0.27 -6.15 -29.57
C LYS A 140 1.15 -5.82 -29.12
N GLY A 141 1.95 -6.82 -28.80
CA GLY A 141 3.37 -6.66 -28.45
C GLY A 141 3.67 -6.20 -27.02
N ARG A 142 2.68 -6.00 -26.16
CA ARG A 142 2.96 -5.72 -24.74
C ARG A 142 3.23 -7.00 -23.96
N ASP A 143 4.47 -7.13 -23.48
CA ASP A 143 4.84 -8.17 -22.52
C ASP A 143 4.56 -7.70 -21.09
N PRO A 144 3.68 -8.38 -20.33
CA PRO A 144 3.36 -8.02 -18.96
C PRO A 144 4.57 -8.04 -18.00
N LEU A 145 5.58 -8.91 -18.24
CA LEU A 145 6.78 -8.94 -17.43
C LEU A 145 7.68 -7.74 -17.71
N ALA A 146 7.82 -7.33 -18.98
CA ALA A 146 8.55 -6.11 -19.33
C ALA A 146 7.88 -4.88 -18.73
N VAL A 147 6.54 -4.79 -18.79
CA VAL A 147 5.77 -3.72 -18.11
C VAL A 147 6.03 -3.71 -16.61
N ALA A 148 6.03 -4.87 -15.96
CA ALA A 148 6.27 -4.97 -14.52
C ALA A 148 7.69 -4.51 -14.15
N ARG A 149 8.70 -4.89 -14.92
CA ARG A 149 10.09 -4.42 -14.74
C ARG A 149 10.21 -2.91 -14.93
N GLN A 150 9.56 -2.37 -15.95
CA GLN A 150 9.54 -0.93 -16.21
C GLN A 150 8.90 -0.13 -15.05
N ILE A 151 7.81 -0.63 -14.46
CA ILE A 151 7.18 -0.01 -13.28
C ILE A 151 8.14 0.05 -12.10
N LEU A 152 8.97 -0.98 -11.88
CA LEU A 152 9.97 -0.98 -10.80
C LEU A 152 11.12 -0.02 -11.08
N ALA A 153 11.57 0.08 -12.32
CA ALA A 153 12.69 0.94 -12.72
C ALA A 153 12.42 2.44 -12.54
N VAL A 154 11.14 2.86 -12.50
CA VAL A 154 10.75 4.28 -12.34
C VAL A 154 11.05 4.82 -10.93
N VAL A 155 11.23 3.95 -9.91
CA VAL A 155 11.55 4.40 -8.56
C VAL A 155 13.07 4.34 -8.35
N PRO A 156 13.78 5.48 -8.49
CA PRO A 156 15.21 5.50 -8.22
C PRO A 156 15.44 5.27 -6.73
N VAL A 157 16.33 4.37 -6.41
CA VAL A 157 16.77 4.12 -5.04
C VAL A 157 18.28 4.28 -5.02
N SER A 158 18.73 5.43 -4.54
CA SER A 158 20.17 5.68 -4.35
C SER A 158 20.69 4.89 -3.13
N PRO A 159 21.86 4.29 -3.21
CA PRO A 159 22.50 3.65 -2.06
C PRO A 159 22.63 4.64 -0.90
N GLY A 160 22.24 4.22 0.31
CA GLY A 160 22.36 5.03 1.52
C GLY A 160 21.23 6.02 1.80
N GLN A 161 20.23 6.17 0.91
CA GLN A 161 19.12 7.14 1.08
C GLN A 161 17.75 6.50 1.22
N VAL A 162 17.65 5.31 1.81
CA VAL A 162 16.34 4.67 2.03
C VAL A 162 15.68 5.29 3.26
N ASN A 163 14.70 6.16 3.01
CA ASN A 163 13.81 6.72 4.02
C ASN A 163 12.38 6.20 3.84
N GLU A 164 11.48 6.66 4.70
CA GLU A 164 10.07 6.25 4.70
C GLU A 164 9.36 6.58 3.39
N ASP A 165 9.63 7.73 2.78
CA ASP A 165 9.05 8.16 1.50
C ASP A 165 9.50 7.27 0.35
N VAL A 166 10.77 6.90 0.34
CA VAL A 166 11.33 5.96 -0.66
C VAL A 166 10.66 4.61 -0.52
N LEU A 167 10.56 4.06 0.70
CA LEU A 167 9.87 2.80 0.95
C LEU A 167 8.40 2.86 0.55
N HIS A 168 7.72 3.97 0.83
CA HIS A 168 6.31 4.16 0.44
C HIS A 168 6.14 4.13 -1.08
N ARG A 169 6.96 4.87 -1.82
CA ARG A 169 6.96 4.87 -3.30
C ARG A 169 7.26 3.47 -3.85
N TYR A 170 8.26 2.79 -3.29
CA TYR A 170 8.63 1.44 -3.70
C TYR A 170 7.50 0.43 -3.45
N ARG A 171 6.83 0.52 -2.30
CA ARG A 171 5.63 -0.30 -1.98
C ARG A 171 4.53 -0.15 -3.04
N ILE A 172 4.29 1.06 -3.51
CA ILE A 172 3.30 1.31 -4.57
C ILE A 172 3.77 0.68 -5.88
N ALA A 173 5.02 0.86 -6.27
CA ALA A 173 5.61 0.31 -7.48
C ALA A 173 5.59 -1.24 -7.47
N VAL A 174 6.04 -1.89 -6.40
CA VAL A 174 6.02 -3.35 -6.24
C VAL A 174 4.60 -3.92 -6.36
N LYS A 175 3.60 -3.27 -5.75
CA LYS A 175 2.20 -3.70 -5.90
C LYS A 175 1.73 -3.60 -7.35
N ARG A 176 2.01 -2.49 -8.04
CA ARG A 176 1.64 -2.31 -9.45
C ARG A 176 2.36 -3.29 -10.35
N ALA A 177 3.66 -3.48 -10.15
CA ALA A 177 4.48 -4.43 -10.91
C ALA A 177 3.96 -5.86 -10.74
N ARG A 178 3.63 -6.29 -9.51
CA ARG A 178 3.06 -7.61 -9.25
C ARG A 178 1.74 -7.81 -10.00
N TYR A 179 0.84 -6.82 -9.95
CA TYR A 179 -0.43 -6.91 -10.66
C TYR A 179 -0.24 -6.97 -12.19
N ALA A 180 0.74 -6.28 -12.75
CA ALA A 180 1.08 -6.40 -14.17
C ALA A 180 1.64 -7.78 -14.50
N ALA A 181 2.59 -8.29 -13.70
CA ALA A 181 3.21 -9.60 -13.90
C ALA A 181 2.19 -10.76 -13.82
N GLU A 182 1.13 -10.64 -13.01
CA GLU A 182 0.06 -11.65 -12.91
C GLU A 182 -0.70 -11.90 -14.22
N PHE A 183 -0.57 -11.02 -15.22
CA PHE A 183 -1.12 -11.21 -16.57
C PHE A 183 -0.18 -11.94 -17.54
N ALA A 184 1.06 -12.20 -17.14
CA ALA A 184 2.01 -12.93 -17.95
C ALA A 184 1.62 -14.43 -18.09
N PRO A 185 2.04 -15.10 -19.17
CA PRO A 185 1.95 -16.55 -19.27
C PRO A 185 2.63 -17.22 -18.08
N LYS A 186 2.09 -18.33 -17.61
CA LYS A 186 2.68 -19.12 -16.53
C LYS A 186 3.93 -19.84 -17.02
N THR A 187 5.08 -19.25 -16.77
CA THR A 187 6.41 -19.81 -17.02
C THR A 187 7.19 -19.91 -15.70
N PRO A 188 8.27 -20.70 -15.60
CA PRO A 188 9.14 -20.71 -14.44
C PRO A 188 9.68 -19.32 -14.10
N GLU A 189 9.98 -18.48 -15.09
CA GLU A 189 10.45 -17.11 -14.95
C GLU A 189 9.36 -16.23 -14.33
N SER A 190 8.15 -16.20 -14.92
CA SER A 190 7.04 -15.37 -14.41
C SER A 190 6.65 -15.77 -13.00
N THR A 191 6.64 -17.08 -12.70
CA THR A 191 6.31 -17.62 -11.38
C THR A 191 7.31 -17.18 -10.33
N ARG A 192 8.62 -17.27 -10.63
CA ARG A 192 9.70 -16.80 -9.72
C ARG A 192 9.61 -15.29 -9.49
N PHE A 193 9.44 -14.51 -10.57
CA PHE A 193 9.34 -13.06 -10.48
C PHE A 193 8.13 -12.60 -9.67
N ILE A 194 6.95 -13.20 -9.87
CA ILE A 194 5.75 -12.91 -9.07
C ILE A 194 5.95 -13.27 -7.60
N ALA A 195 6.60 -14.39 -7.30
CA ALA A 195 6.92 -14.79 -5.93
C ALA A 195 7.87 -13.79 -5.24
N GLN A 196 8.89 -13.33 -5.95
CA GLN A 196 9.80 -12.29 -5.46
C GLN A 196 9.06 -10.98 -5.17
N LEU A 197 8.24 -10.51 -6.11
CA LEU A 197 7.41 -9.31 -5.92
C LEU A 197 6.44 -9.46 -4.75
N LYS A 198 5.89 -10.67 -4.54
CA LYS A 198 5.03 -10.95 -3.38
C LYS A 198 5.80 -10.83 -2.07
N HIS A 199 6.99 -11.42 -1.98
CA HIS A 199 7.85 -11.32 -0.80
C HIS A 199 8.18 -9.87 -0.44
N MET A 200 8.61 -9.08 -1.44
CA MET A 200 8.86 -7.64 -1.27
C MET A 200 7.60 -6.89 -0.83
N GLN A 201 6.44 -7.19 -1.44
CA GLN A 201 5.17 -6.56 -1.09
C GLN A 201 4.75 -6.87 0.35
N ASP A 202 4.96 -8.10 0.82
CA ASP A 202 4.59 -8.53 2.17
C ASP A 202 5.46 -7.80 3.22
N ALA A 203 6.78 -7.66 2.98
CA ALA A 203 7.69 -6.93 3.86
C ALA A 203 7.35 -5.43 3.92
N LEU A 204 7.18 -4.79 2.75
CA LEU A 204 6.82 -3.37 2.63
C LEU A 204 5.41 -3.09 3.16
N GLY A 205 4.49 -4.02 3.00
CA GLY A 205 3.14 -3.94 3.53
C GLY A 205 3.13 -3.96 5.04
N ASN A 206 3.84 -4.93 5.63
CA ASN A 206 3.96 -5.09 7.06
C ASN A 206 4.57 -3.85 7.73
N TRP A 207 5.69 -3.32 7.18
CA TRP A 207 6.24 -2.06 7.67
C TRP A 207 5.21 -0.91 7.64
N HIS A 208 4.54 -0.71 6.51
CA HIS A 208 3.61 0.40 6.35
C HIS A 208 2.40 0.30 7.28
N ASP A 209 1.91 -0.91 7.56
CA ASP A 209 0.77 -1.14 8.44
C ASP A 209 1.12 -0.75 9.90
N TRP A 210 2.32 -1.08 10.36
CA TRP A 210 2.83 -0.65 11.67
C TRP A 210 3.16 0.85 11.71
N PHE A 211 3.72 1.39 10.63
CA PHE A 211 4.01 2.80 10.51
C PHE A 211 2.75 3.67 10.64
N THR A 212 1.69 3.32 9.93
CA THR A 212 0.41 4.05 10.01
C THR A 212 -0.27 3.91 11.37
N LEU A 213 -0.18 2.73 12.00
CA LEU A 213 -0.68 2.55 13.38
C LEU A 213 0.10 3.44 14.36
N THR A 214 1.42 3.47 14.25
CA THR A 214 2.28 4.30 15.10
C THR A 214 1.93 5.79 14.97
N GLN A 215 1.77 6.28 13.74
CA GLN A 215 1.34 7.65 13.50
C GLN A 215 -0.02 7.96 14.15
N THR A 216 -1.00 7.07 13.98
CA THR A 216 -2.33 7.23 14.58
C THR A 216 -2.26 7.21 16.11
N ALA A 217 -1.45 6.33 16.69
CA ALA A 217 -1.27 6.25 18.14
C ALA A 217 -0.59 7.51 18.70
N THR A 218 0.44 8.02 18.03
CA THR A 218 1.11 9.27 18.44
C THR A 218 0.13 10.45 18.42
N GLN A 219 -0.71 10.56 17.41
CA GLN A 219 -1.73 11.61 17.31
C GLN A 219 -2.81 11.49 18.40
N ALA A 220 -3.19 10.26 18.79
CA ALA A 220 -4.27 10.04 19.74
C ALA A 220 -3.81 10.04 21.21
N LEU A 221 -2.60 9.64 21.50
CA LEU A 221 -2.08 9.37 22.86
C LEU A 221 -0.89 10.23 23.26
N GLY A 222 -0.39 11.10 22.37
CA GLY A 222 0.80 11.91 22.60
C GLY A 222 2.10 11.22 22.16
N GLU A 223 3.23 11.87 22.44
CA GLU A 223 4.55 11.44 21.98
C GLU A 223 5.13 10.25 22.77
N ILE A 224 6.27 9.72 22.28
CA ILE A 224 6.99 8.56 22.84
C ILE A 224 7.24 8.69 24.34
N ASN A 225 7.62 9.90 24.81
CA ASN A 225 7.95 10.15 26.22
C ASN A 225 6.71 10.18 27.13
N GLN A 226 5.52 10.18 26.55
CA GLN A 226 4.24 10.28 27.28
C GLN A 226 3.48 8.95 27.33
N SER A 227 3.90 7.95 26.53
CA SER A 227 3.22 6.67 26.45
C SER A 227 4.17 5.53 26.12
N SER A 228 4.23 4.54 27.01
CA SER A 228 4.99 3.31 26.80
C SER A 228 4.42 2.48 25.64
N LEU A 229 3.10 2.57 25.39
CA LEU A 229 2.45 1.95 24.23
C LEU A 229 2.98 2.57 22.91
N VAL A 230 3.06 3.89 22.84
CA VAL A 230 3.60 4.59 21.66
C VAL A 230 5.08 4.25 21.46
N ALA A 231 5.87 4.20 22.53
CA ALA A 231 7.28 3.77 22.47
C ALA A 231 7.43 2.34 21.93
N ALA A 232 6.58 1.41 22.38
CA ALA A 232 6.57 0.04 21.89
C ALA A 232 6.22 -0.03 20.40
N LEU A 233 5.23 0.73 19.94
CA LEU A 233 4.83 0.82 18.54
C LEU A 233 5.98 1.36 17.65
N HIS A 234 6.69 2.38 18.09
CA HIS A 234 7.88 2.91 17.41
C HIS A 234 8.99 1.86 17.29
N ASN A 235 9.25 1.08 18.34
CA ASN A 235 10.26 0.01 18.30
C ASN A 235 9.90 -1.08 17.30
N VAL A 236 8.63 -1.52 17.28
CA VAL A 236 8.14 -2.50 16.30
C VAL A 236 8.26 -1.95 14.87
N THR A 237 7.83 -0.70 14.65
CA THR A 237 7.90 -0.03 13.35
C THR A 237 9.33 0.05 12.84
N ARG A 238 10.30 0.39 13.71
CA ARG A 238 11.72 0.43 13.37
C ARG A 238 12.25 -0.95 12.98
N GLY A 239 11.85 -2.01 13.68
CA GLY A 239 12.20 -3.39 13.32
C GLY A 239 11.63 -3.79 11.95
N LYS A 240 10.37 -3.44 11.66
CA LYS A 240 9.74 -3.69 10.36
C LYS A 240 10.37 -2.88 9.23
N PHE A 241 10.78 -1.63 9.50
CA PHE A 241 11.54 -0.81 8.55
C PHE A 241 12.83 -1.50 8.12
N ARG A 242 13.65 -1.94 9.09
CA ARG A 242 14.91 -2.65 8.80
C ARG A 242 14.66 -3.91 7.96
N ASN A 243 13.64 -4.70 8.32
CA ASN A 243 13.30 -5.89 7.55
C ASN A 243 12.86 -5.56 6.11
N ALA A 244 12.09 -4.50 5.91
CA ALA A 244 11.69 -4.05 4.58
C ALA A 244 12.90 -3.63 3.73
N VAL A 245 13.85 -2.87 4.31
CA VAL A 245 15.10 -2.46 3.64
C VAL A 245 15.94 -3.67 3.26
N ASN A 246 16.14 -4.62 4.18
CA ASN A 246 16.90 -5.85 3.92
C ASN A 246 16.27 -6.68 2.80
N THR A 247 14.95 -6.80 2.77
CA THR A 247 14.22 -7.50 1.70
C THR A 247 14.41 -6.84 0.34
N LEU A 248 14.47 -5.50 0.30
CA LEU A 248 14.72 -4.76 -0.95
C LEU A 248 16.16 -4.97 -1.44
N ASN A 249 17.14 -4.96 -0.54
CA ASN A 249 18.55 -5.19 -0.88
C ASN A 249 18.76 -6.59 -1.45
N ALA A 250 18.25 -7.63 -0.76
CA ALA A 250 18.32 -9.01 -1.25
C ALA A 250 17.63 -9.20 -2.63
N GLY A 251 16.51 -8.50 -2.86
CA GLY A 251 15.80 -8.55 -4.15
C GLY A 251 16.61 -7.95 -5.30
N LYS A 252 17.51 -6.99 -5.02
CA LYS A 252 18.37 -6.35 -6.02
C LYS A 252 19.62 -7.16 -6.35
N GLU A 253 20.22 -7.82 -5.37
CA GLU A 253 21.36 -8.71 -5.59
C GLU A 253 21.05 -9.84 -6.57
N HIS A 254 19.83 -10.38 -6.53
CA HIS A 254 19.36 -11.40 -7.48
C HIS A 254 18.99 -10.83 -8.88
N GLY A 255 18.89 -9.49 -9.00
CA GLY A 255 18.61 -8.79 -10.27
C GLY A 255 19.84 -8.11 -10.90
N GLY A 256 21.02 -8.19 -10.31
CA GLY A 256 22.25 -7.61 -10.86
C GLY A 256 22.50 -6.14 -10.51
N GLU A 257 21.73 -5.54 -9.58
CA GLU A 257 21.92 -4.17 -9.09
C GLU A 257 22.58 -4.13 -7.70
N ARG A 258 23.44 -3.14 -7.47
CA ARG A 258 24.22 -3.00 -6.23
C ARG A 258 23.34 -2.79 -4.97
N SER A 259 23.79 -3.37 -3.85
CA SER A 259 23.17 -3.29 -2.54
C SER A 259 22.91 -1.85 -2.03
N LEU A 260 21.78 -1.65 -1.33
CA LEU A 260 21.43 -0.40 -0.67
C LEU A 260 21.96 -0.38 0.77
N ALA A 261 22.80 0.59 1.11
CA ALA A 261 23.18 0.84 2.49
C ALA A 261 22.10 1.64 3.24
N VAL A 262 21.85 1.29 4.50
CA VAL A 262 20.94 2.04 5.37
C VAL A 262 21.65 3.29 5.88
N ALA A 263 21.14 4.49 5.59
CA ALA A 263 21.64 5.73 6.18
C ALA A 263 21.44 5.71 7.70
N GLY A 264 22.53 5.95 8.40
CA GLY A 264 22.65 5.75 9.83
C GLY A 264 21.60 6.46 10.70
N SER A 265 21.39 5.84 11.83
CA SER A 265 20.64 6.30 12.99
C SER A 265 20.72 7.80 13.25
N HIS A 266 19.58 8.42 13.53
CA HIS A 266 19.52 9.73 14.20
C HIS A 266 20.46 9.74 15.40
N LYS A 267 21.52 10.56 15.35
CA LYS A 267 22.25 10.99 16.54
C LYS A 267 21.29 11.84 17.38
N PRO A 268 21.24 11.64 18.70
CA PRO A 268 20.54 12.59 19.56
C PRO A 268 21.26 13.94 19.46
N VAL A 269 20.48 15.00 19.26
CA VAL A 269 20.96 16.39 19.32
C VAL A 269 21.50 16.62 20.73
N GLY A 270 22.83 16.67 20.84
CA GLY A 270 23.50 17.04 22.07
C GLY A 270 23.20 18.51 22.39
N LYS A 271 22.74 18.76 23.61
CA LYS A 271 22.66 20.09 24.19
C LYS A 271 24.05 20.70 24.19
N SER A 272 24.25 21.74 23.41
CA SER A 272 25.41 22.63 23.52
C SER A 272 25.27 23.43 24.79
N SER A 273 26.04 23.09 25.82
CA SER A 273 26.26 23.94 26.98
C SER A 273 27.15 25.10 26.56
N ALA A 274 26.59 26.30 26.59
CA ALA A 274 27.37 27.52 26.46
C ALA A 274 28.21 27.71 27.75
N THR A 275 29.50 27.57 27.64
CA THR A 275 30.43 28.01 28.68
C THR A 275 30.90 29.40 28.29
N SER A 276 30.54 30.37 29.11
CA SER A 276 31.06 31.75 29.10
C SER A 276 32.53 31.73 29.53
N ALA A 277 33.42 32.23 28.71
CA ALA A 277 34.77 32.58 29.10
C ALA A 277 34.89 34.10 29.06
N HIS A 278 35.01 34.69 30.27
CA HIS A 278 35.56 36.01 30.50
C HIS A 278 37.04 36.00 30.10
N ALA A 279 37.47 36.95 29.33
CA ALA A 279 38.86 37.36 29.25
C ALA A 279 38.94 38.87 29.29
N GLN A 280 39.46 39.36 30.44
CA GLN A 280 40.09 40.66 30.61
C GLN A 280 41.34 40.72 29.71
N ALA A 281 41.60 41.85 29.12
CA ALA A 281 42.93 42.37 28.98
C ALA A 281 42.89 43.87 28.75
N ALA A 282 43.69 44.49 29.53
CA ALA A 282 44.00 45.91 29.59
C ALA A 282 44.97 46.32 28.44
N ALA A 283 44.94 47.54 28.15
CA ALA A 283 45.86 48.61 27.77
C ALA A 283 45.33 49.48 26.66
#